data_a2e65c848deda3784db6eb73d76bc332
#
_entry.id   a2e65c848deda3784db6eb73d76bc332
#
_cell.length_a   1.000
_cell.length_b   1.000
_cell.length_c   1.000
_cell.angle_alpha   90.00
_cell.angle_beta   90.00
_cell.angle_gamma   90.00
#
_symmetry.space_group_name_H-M   'P 1'
#
loop_
_entity.id
_entity.type
_entity.pdbx_description
1 polymer ?
#
loop_
_entity_poly.entity_id
_entity_poly.type
_entity_poly.pdbx_seq_one_letter_code
_entity_poly.pdbx_strand_id
1 'polypeptide(L)'
;MQKAGLASLFALSFSALTGCQTTAEDNTAKADVAATAKAPIQDDGIFTNPLFPNGADPWLEYWDGNYYLTTTTWTSELVMRKSPTLAGLADATPINVWSDSNPERCCNFWAFEFHRLKGPNGYRWYMMYTAGTDGTLDNQHLNVLESAGDDPMGPYEYKGALMPNVWNIDGNYLTYKDKLYVIYSQWQGDQQLNIIAEMENPWTLKENSPHTVITRPELDWEISGRKVTEGAEILQHNGRTFMTYSASFCNTPDYKLGMLELVGGDPLKASSWKKYDKPVFERTEEVFGPGHNGFFTSPDGTEDWLVYHGNDSVEHGCSATRSLRAQKFTWNDDGTPSFGKPLTPGVEVAPPSGEYGPLVTRVQGQRYQLVNATSGLCLDIAADPQDARAVQRQCASTNGQWVIDATTDGFVRLANREDSKFLELESCNDADNAKVQSAAWRNNFCQQWKVAPSTDGNVSITNRYTGKPLAVAGCSAAQNQEVLQQNDANTGGNRPVRPKG
;
A
#
# COMPACT_ATOMS: atom_id res chain seq x y z
N MET A 1 25.36 -10.07 40.61
CA MET A 1 24.99 -11.35 39.99
C MET A 1 24.41 -11.06 38.62
N GLN A 2 25.27 -11.07 37.62
CA GLN A 2 24.87 -10.91 36.21
C GLN A 2 24.32 -12.25 35.71
N LYS A 3 23.05 -12.26 35.29
CA LYS A 3 22.50 -13.39 34.52
C LYS A 3 22.94 -13.21 33.09
N ALA A 4 23.88 -14.02 32.63
CA ALA A 4 24.17 -14.18 31.23
C ALA A 4 22.97 -14.89 30.56
N GLY A 5 22.26 -14.19 29.70
CA GLY A 5 21.23 -14.78 28.86
C GLY A 5 21.90 -15.61 27.77
N LEU A 6 21.68 -16.92 27.79
CA LEU A 6 22.01 -17.80 26.66
C LEU A 6 21.14 -17.35 25.45
N ALA A 7 21.77 -16.78 24.45
CA ALA A 7 21.12 -16.60 23.14
C ALA A 7 21.01 -17.98 22.48
N SER A 8 19.78 -18.49 22.35
CA SER A 8 19.50 -19.72 21.64
C SER A 8 19.84 -19.58 20.17
N LEU A 9 20.77 -20.38 19.67
CA LEU A 9 21.06 -20.52 18.23
C LEU A 9 20.06 -21.54 17.67
N PHE A 10 19.24 -21.12 16.72
CA PHE A 10 18.40 -22.03 15.96
C PHE A 10 19.10 -22.43 14.67
N ALA A 11 19.20 -23.73 14.38
CA ALA A 11 19.71 -24.25 13.13
C ALA A 11 18.55 -24.56 12.19
N LEU A 12 18.58 -23.99 10.99
CA LEU A 12 17.67 -24.29 9.89
C LEU A 12 18.39 -25.20 8.88
N SER A 13 17.81 -26.34 8.54
CA SER A 13 18.40 -27.32 7.61
C SER A 13 17.82 -27.20 6.21
N PHE A 14 18.67 -27.30 5.19
CA PHE A 14 18.41 -27.11 3.78
C PHE A 14 18.50 -28.41 2.99
N SER A 15 17.53 -28.77 2.19
CA SER A 15 17.66 -29.77 1.13
C SER A 15 17.76 -29.07 -0.24
N ALA A 16 18.92 -28.86 -0.72
CA ALA A 16 19.08 -28.64 -2.14
C ALA A 16 19.48 -29.96 -2.76
N LEU A 17 18.55 -30.89 -3.02
CA LEU A 17 18.95 -32.08 -3.76
C LEU A 17 17.82 -33.07 -4.08
N THR A 18 17.27 -32.89 -5.23
CA THR A 18 16.81 -34.00 -6.05
C THR A 18 16.97 -33.66 -7.54
N GLY A 19 18.15 -33.29 -7.92
CA GLY A 19 18.51 -33.03 -9.30
C GLY A 19 19.87 -33.60 -9.73
N CYS A 20 20.53 -34.31 -8.84
CA CYS A 20 21.83 -34.93 -9.18
C CYS A 20 21.62 -36.37 -9.68
N GLN A 21 21.08 -36.52 -10.86
CA GLN A 21 21.19 -37.76 -11.63
C GLN A 21 22.20 -37.56 -12.78
N THR A 22 23.24 -38.36 -12.79
CA THR A 22 24.15 -38.49 -13.92
C THR A 22 23.40 -39.11 -15.08
N THR A 23 23.08 -38.32 -16.11
CA THR A 23 22.56 -38.83 -17.36
C THR A 23 23.70 -39.31 -18.24
N ALA A 24 23.70 -40.58 -18.57
CA ALA A 24 24.46 -41.10 -19.72
C ALA A 24 23.86 -40.51 -21.00
N GLU A 25 24.75 -40.10 -21.88
CA GLU A 25 24.42 -39.51 -23.20
C GLU A 25 23.55 -40.43 -24.04
N ASP A 26 22.44 -39.95 -24.53
CA ASP A 26 21.76 -40.50 -25.70
C ASP A 26 21.40 -39.33 -26.66
N ASN A 27 22.09 -39.36 -27.81
CA ASN A 27 22.02 -38.37 -28.88
C ASN A 27 20.85 -38.70 -29.79
N THR A 28 19.71 -38.02 -29.65
CA THR A 28 18.73 -37.89 -30.76
C THR A 28 18.20 -36.45 -30.79
N ALA A 29 18.60 -35.76 -31.86
CA ALA A 29 18.11 -34.44 -32.20
C ALA A 29 16.60 -34.45 -32.49
N LYS A 30 15.83 -33.73 -31.69
CA LYS A 30 14.49 -33.22 -32.07
C LYS A 30 14.51 -31.72 -32.05
N ALA A 31 14.06 -31.14 -33.17
CA ALA A 31 13.91 -29.71 -33.32
C ALA A 31 12.89 -29.17 -32.33
N ASP A 32 13.32 -28.39 -31.35
CA ASP A 32 12.47 -27.69 -30.44
C ASP A 32 11.95 -26.40 -31.10
N VAL A 33 10.62 -26.32 -31.20
CA VAL A 33 9.93 -25.06 -31.42
C VAL A 33 10.15 -24.23 -30.14
N ALA A 34 11.03 -23.25 -30.21
CA ALA A 34 11.27 -22.31 -29.13
C ALA A 34 9.96 -21.56 -28.83
N ALA A 35 9.26 -21.99 -27.77
CA ALA A 35 8.33 -21.13 -27.10
C ALA A 35 9.15 -19.98 -26.51
N THR A 36 9.00 -18.77 -27.05
CA THR A 36 9.54 -17.55 -26.44
C THR A 36 8.90 -17.40 -25.08
N ALA A 37 9.56 -17.88 -24.06
CA ALA A 37 9.21 -17.53 -22.69
C ALA A 37 9.33 -16.01 -22.62
N LYS A 38 8.20 -15.35 -22.36
CA LYS A 38 8.16 -13.92 -22.07
C LYS A 38 9.05 -13.74 -20.83
N ALA A 39 10.09 -12.92 -20.94
CA ALA A 39 10.92 -12.58 -19.80
C ALA A 39 9.99 -12.17 -18.65
N PRO A 40 10.23 -12.61 -17.41
CA PRO A 40 9.44 -12.15 -16.28
C PRO A 40 9.50 -10.63 -16.27
N ILE A 41 8.33 -9.99 -16.24
CA ILE A 41 8.24 -8.55 -16.11
C ILE A 41 8.90 -8.23 -14.79
N GLN A 42 9.99 -7.48 -14.84
CA GLN A 42 10.63 -6.95 -13.64
C GLN A 42 9.58 -6.02 -13.00
N ASP A 43 8.99 -6.45 -11.90
CA ASP A 43 8.14 -5.58 -11.09
C ASP A 43 9.08 -4.65 -10.31
N ASP A 44 9.46 -3.56 -10.95
CA ASP A 44 10.25 -2.47 -10.37
C ASP A 44 9.35 -1.44 -9.66
N GLY A 45 8.02 -1.73 -9.58
CA GLY A 45 7.00 -0.86 -9.02
C GLY A 45 6.68 0.36 -9.86
N ILE A 46 7.30 0.50 -11.02
CA ILE A 46 6.93 1.53 -11.99
C ILE A 46 5.49 1.29 -12.42
N PHE A 47 4.70 2.35 -12.40
CA PHE A 47 3.31 2.32 -12.84
C PHE A 47 3.03 3.45 -13.81
N THR A 48 1.87 3.42 -14.43
CA THR A 48 1.35 4.51 -15.25
C THR A 48 -0.03 4.92 -14.77
N ASN A 49 -0.37 6.19 -14.93
CA ASN A 49 -1.74 6.64 -14.76
C ASN A 49 -2.55 6.46 -16.06
N PRO A 50 -3.83 6.07 -16.00
CA PRO A 50 -4.53 5.65 -14.79
C PRO A 50 -4.04 4.28 -14.27
N LEU A 51 -4.07 4.06 -12.93
CA LEU A 51 -3.76 2.78 -12.31
C LEU A 51 -4.79 1.72 -12.70
N PHE A 52 -6.07 2.05 -12.63
CA PHE A 52 -7.16 1.22 -13.14
C PHE A 52 -8.45 2.04 -13.37
N PRO A 53 -9.38 1.54 -14.20
CA PRO A 53 -10.69 2.18 -14.41
C PRO A 53 -11.60 2.00 -13.19
N ASN A 54 -12.69 2.79 -13.12
CA ASN A 54 -13.68 2.72 -12.03
C ASN A 54 -13.08 2.93 -10.64
N GLY A 55 -12.28 3.97 -10.51
CA GLY A 55 -11.59 4.35 -9.27
C GLY A 55 -12.09 5.68 -8.72
N ALA A 56 -13.41 5.91 -8.70
CA ALA A 56 -14.01 7.14 -8.22
C ALA A 56 -13.84 7.31 -6.71
N ASP A 57 -13.64 8.56 -6.27
CA ASP A 57 -13.60 8.97 -4.87
C ASP A 57 -12.63 8.09 -4.04
N PRO A 58 -11.35 8.02 -4.44
CA PRO A 58 -10.41 7.09 -3.85
C PRO A 58 -9.91 7.57 -2.49
N TRP A 59 -9.84 6.64 -1.53
CA TRP A 59 -9.11 6.80 -0.28
C TRP A 59 -8.02 5.75 -0.18
N LEU A 60 -6.81 6.14 0.20
CA LEU A 60 -5.66 5.25 0.26
C LEU A 60 -4.83 5.53 1.52
N GLU A 61 -4.50 4.45 2.24
CA GLU A 61 -3.58 4.46 3.37
C GLU A 61 -2.46 3.43 3.17
N TYR A 62 -1.25 3.79 3.58
CA TYR A 62 -0.17 2.84 3.73
C TYR A 62 -0.03 2.45 5.20
N TRP A 63 -0.24 1.18 5.50
CA TRP A 63 -0.18 0.66 6.85
C TRP A 63 0.43 -0.74 6.89
N ASP A 64 1.32 -0.98 7.86
CA ASP A 64 1.94 -2.29 8.12
C ASP A 64 2.41 -3.02 6.84
N GLY A 65 3.14 -2.29 5.98
CA GLY A 65 3.77 -2.83 4.77
C GLY A 65 2.84 -3.01 3.56
N ASN A 66 1.63 -2.50 3.60
CA ASN A 66 0.69 -2.58 2.50
C ASN A 66 -0.03 -1.26 2.26
N TYR A 67 -0.41 -1.05 1.01
CA TYR A 67 -1.40 -0.08 0.61
C TYR A 67 -2.79 -0.69 0.73
N TYR A 68 -3.70 0.07 1.28
CA TYR A 68 -5.13 -0.24 1.36
C TYR A 68 -5.88 0.85 0.60
N LEU A 69 -6.79 0.44 -0.27
CA LEU A 69 -7.53 1.34 -1.15
C LEU A 69 -9.00 1.02 -1.13
N THR A 70 -9.81 2.06 -0.99
CA THR A 70 -11.26 2.04 -1.23
C THR A 70 -11.62 2.97 -2.38
N THR A 71 -12.72 2.69 -3.05
CA THR A 71 -13.33 3.52 -4.09
C THR A 71 -14.85 3.39 -4.04
N THR A 72 -15.58 4.39 -4.47
CA THR A 72 -17.04 4.34 -4.61
C THR A 72 -17.50 3.11 -5.41
N THR A 73 -18.50 2.42 -4.94
CA THR A 73 -19.03 1.19 -5.58
C THR A 73 -20.41 1.34 -6.20
N TRP A 74 -21.21 2.31 -5.77
CA TRP A 74 -22.63 2.50 -6.11
C TRP A 74 -23.52 1.28 -5.80
N THR A 75 -23.03 0.37 -4.99
CA THR A 75 -23.72 -0.87 -4.61
C THR A 75 -24.07 -0.85 -3.12
N SER A 76 -24.37 -2.01 -2.55
CA SER A 76 -24.52 -2.27 -1.12
C SER A 76 -23.28 -2.90 -0.48
N GLU A 77 -22.17 -2.86 -1.17
CA GLU A 77 -20.91 -3.48 -0.75
C GLU A 77 -19.80 -2.43 -0.67
N LEU A 78 -19.03 -2.48 0.40
CA LEU A 78 -17.80 -1.76 0.57
C LEU A 78 -16.65 -2.71 0.28
N VAL A 79 -15.88 -2.40 -0.75
CA VAL A 79 -14.74 -3.21 -1.15
C VAL A 79 -13.43 -2.51 -0.87
N MET A 80 -12.44 -3.27 -0.46
CA MET A 80 -11.08 -2.79 -0.23
C MET A 80 -10.09 -3.61 -1.02
N ARG A 81 -9.10 -2.96 -1.60
CA ARG A 81 -7.94 -3.60 -2.23
C ARG A 81 -6.74 -3.47 -1.30
N LYS A 82 -5.90 -4.50 -1.28
CA LYS A 82 -4.67 -4.54 -0.50
C LYS A 82 -3.51 -4.99 -1.39
N SER A 83 -2.40 -4.28 -1.34
CA SER A 83 -1.18 -4.64 -2.08
C SER A 83 0.07 -4.13 -1.35
N PRO A 84 1.20 -4.85 -1.39
CA PRO A 84 2.48 -4.36 -0.87
C PRO A 84 3.06 -3.23 -1.73
N THR A 85 2.59 -3.06 -2.97
CA THR A 85 3.04 -2.01 -3.89
C THR A 85 1.87 -1.20 -4.43
N LEU A 86 2.09 0.09 -4.70
CA LEU A 86 1.08 0.97 -5.28
C LEU A 86 0.63 0.45 -6.65
N ALA A 87 1.59 0.06 -7.51
CA ALA A 87 1.31 -0.56 -8.81
C ALA A 87 0.45 -1.82 -8.68
N GLY A 88 0.73 -2.66 -7.70
CA GLY A 88 0.00 -3.92 -7.47
C GLY A 88 -1.45 -3.75 -7.05
N LEU A 89 -1.89 -2.55 -6.68
CA LEU A 89 -3.32 -2.26 -6.43
C LEU A 89 -4.17 -2.45 -7.69
N ALA A 90 -3.59 -2.27 -8.88
CA ALA A 90 -4.29 -2.46 -10.16
C ALA A 90 -4.79 -3.91 -10.32
N ASP A 91 -3.96 -4.88 -9.93
CA ASP A 91 -4.24 -6.32 -10.06
C ASP A 91 -4.77 -6.95 -8.75
N ALA A 92 -4.79 -6.19 -7.65
CA ALA A 92 -5.27 -6.68 -6.37
C ALA A 92 -6.77 -7.01 -6.44
N THR A 93 -7.12 -8.21 -5.99
CA THR A 93 -8.52 -8.63 -5.92
C THR A 93 -9.27 -7.77 -4.90
N PRO A 94 -10.37 -7.09 -5.29
CA PRO A 94 -11.20 -6.37 -4.35
C PRO A 94 -11.88 -7.36 -3.38
N ILE A 95 -11.81 -7.05 -2.09
CA ILE A 95 -12.38 -7.86 -1.02
C ILE A 95 -13.55 -7.08 -0.41
N ASN A 96 -14.72 -7.70 -0.34
CA ASN A 96 -15.85 -7.13 0.36
C ASN A 96 -15.58 -7.16 1.87
N VAL A 97 -15.45 -5.98 2.49
CA VAL A 97 -15.19 -5.82 3.93
C VAL A 97 -16.44 -5.45 4.72
N TRP A 98 -17.49 -4.98 4.03
CA TRP A 98 -18.78 -4.67 4.62
C TRP A 98 -19.90 -4.73 3.58
N SER A 99 -21.07 -5.23 4.00
CA SER A 99 -22.33 -5.17 3.23
C SER A 99 -23.46 -4.81 4.17
N ASP A 100 -24.43 -4.05 3.67
CA ASP A 100 -25.63 -3.70 4.45
C ASP A 100 -26.89 -3.99 3.64
N SER A 101 -27.88 -4.54 4.31
CA SER A 101 -29.22 -4.83 3.76
C SER A 101 -30.33 -4.02 4.43
N ASN A 102 -29.99 -3.12 5.34
CA ASN A 102 -30.99 -2.26 5.97
C ASN A 102 -31.53 -1.26 4.94
N PRO A 103 -32.84 -1.21 4.69
CA PRO A 103 -33.43 -0.40 3.62
C PRO A 103 -33.09 1.10 3.69
N GLU A 104 -32.76 1.63 4.86
CA GLU A 104 -32.45 3.06 5.04
C GLU A 104 -30.99 3.40 4.70
N ARG A 105 -30.09 2.39 4.56
CA ARG A 105 -28.68 2.58 4.32
C ARG A 105 -28.03 1.43 3.53
N CYS A 106 -28.84 0.70 2.75
CA CYS A 106 -28.36 -0.46 1.99
C CYS A 106 -27.54 -0.11 0.76
N CYS A 107 -27.69 1.10 0.25
CA CYS A 107 -27.56 1.28 -1.17
C CYS A 107 -26.80 2.55 -1.51
N ASN A 108 -26.28 2.62 -2.76
CA ASN A 108 -25.54 3.77 -3.24
C ASN A 108 -24.34 4.12 -2.34
N PHE A 109 -23.47 3.14 -2.08
CA PHE A 109 -22.28 3.35 -1.25
C PHE A 109 -21.26 4.20 -1.99
N TRP A 110 -20.91 5.37 -1.40
CA TRP A 110 -19.99 6.36 -1.96
C TRP A 110 -18.92 6.76 -0.98
N ALA A 111 -17.76 7.21 -1.50
CA ALA A 111 -16.69 7.91 -0.80
C ALA A 111 -16.36 7.26 0.57
N PHE A 112 -15.70 6.10 0.50
CA PHE A 112 -15.30 5.37 1.69
C PHE A 112 -13.94 5.86 2.17
N GLU A 113 -13.88 6.43 3.35
CA GLU A 113 -12.64 6.81 4.01
C GLU A 113 -12.44 5.99 5.28
N PHE A 114 -11.25 5.46 5.47
CA PHE A 114 -10.91 4.72 6.68
C PHE A 114 -9.70 5.35 7.38
N HIS A 115 -9.88 5.65 8.66
CA HIS A 115 -8.90 6.39 9.47
C HIS A 115 -8.60 5.62 10.74
N ARG A 116 -7.32 5.55 11.11
CA ARG A 116 -6.90 4.96 12.38
C ARG A 116 -6.98 6.01 13.47
N LEU A 117 -8.02 5.97 14.29
CA LEU A 117 -8.29 6.95 15.34
C LEU A 117 -8.36 6.30 16.71
N LYS A 118 -8.12 7.11 17.75
CA LYS A 118 -8.35 6.73 19.13
C LYS A 118 -9.83 6.97 19.50
N GLY A 119 -10.57 5.90 19.67
CA GLY A 119 -11.96 5.92 20.14
C GLY A 119 -12.11 5.34 21.56
N PRO A 120 -13.33 5.13 22.04
CA PRO A 120 -13.62 4.52 23.32
C PRO A 120 -12.99 3.13 23.52
N ASN A 121 -12.81 2.38 22.44
CA ASN A 121 -12.21 1.03 22.43
C ASN A 121 -10.71 1.01 22.15
N GLY A 122 -10.02 2.15 22.33
CA GLY A 122 -8.62 2.35 21.97
C GLY A 122 -8.43 2.73 20.49
N TYR A 123 -7.25 2.44 19.92
CA TYR A 123 -7.03 2.66 18.50
C TYR A 123 -7.75 1.60 17.67
N ARG A 124 -8.54 2.05 16.69
CA ARG A 124 -9.28 1.24 15.72
C ARG A 124 -9.28 1.93 14.38
N TRP A 125 -9.63 1.20 13.33
CA TRP A 125 -9.97 1.76 12.03
C TRP A 125 -11.46 2.13 12.01
N TYR A 126 -11.73 3.35 11.65
CA TYR A 126 -13.08 3.86 11.48
C TYR A 126 -13.31 4.13 10.01
N MET A 127 -14.31 3.46 9.44
CA MET A 127 -14.73 3.65 8.06
C MET A 127 -15.92 4.60 8.05
N MET A 128 -15.75 5.77 7.44
CA MET A 128 -16.87 6.70 7.18
C MET A 128 -17.26 6.57 5.71
N TYR A 129 -18.55 6.43 5.45
CA TYR A 129 -19.06 6.25 4.10
C TYR A 129 -20.46 6.83 3.95
N THR A 130 -20.80 7.22 2.73
CA THR A 130 -22.16 7.64 2.38
C THR A 130 -22.98 6.45 1.95
N ALA A 131 -24.20 6.35 2.43
CA ALA A 131 -25.20 5.36 1.98
C ALA A 131 -26.61 5.93 2.13
N GLY A 132 -27.57 5.35 1.41
CA GLY A 132 -28.98 5.71 1.47
C GLY A 132 -29.90 4.56 1.09
N THR A 133 -31.13 4.87 0.67
CA THR A 133 -32.12 3.88 0.25
C THR A 133 -32.00 3.52 -1.23
N ASP A 134 -32.52 2.34 -1.58
CA ASP A 134 -32.60 1.91 -2.97
C ASP A 134 -33.51 2.81 -3.82
N GLY A 135 -33.11 3.04 -5.05
CA GLY A 135 -33.89 3.73 -6.07
C GLY A 135 -33.96 5.26 -5.91
N THR A 136 -33.31 5.86 -4.91
CA THR A 136 -33.25 7.32 -4.74
C THR A 136 -31.89 7.77 -4.20
N LEU A 137 -31.53 9.03 -4.47
CA LEU A 137 -30.34 9.70 -3.88
C LEU A 137 -30.74 10.78 -2.86
N ASP A 138 -32.01 10.90 -2.52
CA ASP A 138 -32.55 12.02 -1.74
C ASP A 138 -32.25 11.90 -0.23
N ASN A 139 -31.88 10.73 0.24
CA ASN A 139 -31.59 10.44 1.65
C ASN A 139 -30.20 9.87 1.90
N GLN A 140 -29.26 10.21 1.07
CA GLN A 140 -27.85 9.89 1.29
C GLN A 140 -27.35 10.54 2.60
N HIS A 141 -26.70 9.76 3.47
CA HIS A 141 -26.12 10.23 4.72
C HIS A 141 -24.91 9.44 5.15
N LEU A 142 -24.11 10.05 6.02
CA LEU A 142 -22.86 9.47 6.52
C LEU A 142 -23.13 8.39 7.57
N ASN A 143 -22.47 7.28 7.39
CA ASN A 143 -22.47 6.11 8.27
C ASN A 143 -21.06 5.80 8.73
N VAL A 144 -20.91 5.21 9.91
CA VAL A 144 -19.60 4.87 10.47
C VAL A 144 -19.55 3.42 10.90
N LEU A 145 -18.44 2.75 10.53
CA LEU A 145 -18.07 1.42 11.00
C LEU A 145 -16.84 1.52 11.89
N GLU A 146 -16.68 0.58 12.82
CA GLU A 146 -15.48 0.41 13.65
C GLU A 146 -14.88 -0.98 13.42
N SER A 147 -13.58 -1.08 13.22
CA SER A 147 -12.89 -2.38 13.12
C SER A 147 -12.82 -3.08 14.49
N ALA A 148 -12.84 -4.41 14.49
CA ALA A 148 -12.68 -5.21 15.70
C ALA A 148 -11.26 -5.12 16.30
N GLY A 149 -10.27 -4.81 15.48
CA GLY A 149 -8.84 -4.74 15.84
C GLY A 149 -8.11 -3.65 15.07
N ASP A 150 -6.83 -3.85 14.86
CA ASP A 150 -5.91 -2.91 14.20
C ASP A 150 -5.64 -3.29 12.72
N ASP A 151 -6.48 -4.13 12.13
CA ASP A 151 -6.43 -4.48 10.70
C ASP A 151 -7.40 -3.60 9.91
N PRO A 152 -6.93 -2.84 8.88
CA PRO A 152 -7.82 -2.07 8.00
C PRO A 152 -8.84 -2.92 7.25
N MET A 153 -8.57 -4.21 7.05
CA MET A 153 -9.52 -5.14 6.40
C MET A 153 -10.68 -5.56 7.31
N GLY A 154 -10.71 -5.12 8.57
CA GLY A 154 -11.76 -5.44 9.52
C GLY A 154 -11.49 -6.71 10.35
N PRO A 155 -12.53 -7.46 10.78
CA PRO A 155 -13.94 -7.23 10.48
C PRO A 155 -14.48 -5.94 11.09
N TYR A 156 -15.54 -5.41 10.50
CA TYR A 156 -16.16 -4.15 10.89
C TYR A 156 -17.51 -4.36 11.59
N GLU A 157 -17.86 -3.43 12.49
CA GLU A 157 -19.15 -3.32 13.15
C GLU A 157 -19.78 -1.95 12.86
N TYR A 158 -21.07 -1.94 12.55
CA TYR A 158 -21.81 -0.69 12.34
C TYR A 158 -21.99 0.07 13.66
N LYS A 159 -21.62 1.35 13.67
CA LYS A 159 -21.70 2.21 14.87
C LYS A 159 -22.86 3.19 14.84
N GLY A 160 -23.27 3.64 13.68
CA GLY A 160 -24.39 4.56 13.53
C GLY A 160 -24.27 5.48 12.32
N ALA A 161 -25.37 6.17 12.03
CA ALA A 161 -25.40 7.30 11.12
C ALA A 161 -25.16 8.58 11.90
N LEU A 162 -24.32 9.48 11.36
CA LEU A 162 -24.01 10.75 12.04
C LEU A 162 -25.19 11.70 12.04
N MET A 163 -25.90 11.82 10.92
CA MET A 163 -27.03 12.74 10.72
C MET A 163 -28.10 12.09 9.82
N PRO A 164 -28.84 11.08 10.31
CA PRO A 164 -29.70 10.25 9.46
C PRO A 164 -30.89 10.99 8.84
N ASN A 165 -31.27 12.14 9.39
CA ASN A 165 -32.40 12.93 8.92
C ASN A 165 -32.01 14.12 8.03
N VAL A 166 -30.76 14.20 7.66
CA VAL A 166 -30.19 15.26 6.84
C VAL A 166 -29.37 14.66 5.73
N TRP A 167 -29.57 15.10 4.50
CA TRP A 167 -28.72 14.70 3.38
C TRP A 167 -27.32 15.23 3.58
N ASN A 168 -26.34 14.34 3.62
CA ASN A 168 -24.92 14.67 3.77
C ASN A 168 -24.03 13.56 3.18
N ILE A 169 -22.91 13.94 2.59
CA ILE A 169 -21.95 13.05 1.92
C ILE A 169 -20.51 13.45 2.23
N ASP A 170 -19.55 12.64 1.80
CA ASP A 170 -18.12 12.93 1.76
C ASP A 170 -17.59 13.38 3.12
N GLY A 171 -17.65 12.48 4.07
CA GLY A 171 -17.23 12.77 5.45
C GLY A 171 -15.76 12.45 5.67
N ASN A 172 -15.00 13.45 6.13
CA ASN A 172 -13.59 13.33 6.52
C ASN A 172 -13.39 13.72 7.98
N TYR A 173 -12.37 13.15 8.62
CA TYR A 173 -11.99 13.49 9.99
C TYR A 173 -10.86 14.53 10.05
N LEU A 174 -11.01 15.50 10.96
CA LEU A 174 -9.93 16.38 11.38
C LEU A 174 -9.60 16.16 12.86
N THR A 175 -8.39 15.75 13.18
CA THR A 175 -7.86 15.83 14.54
C THR A 175 -7.07 17.13 14.69
N TYR A 176 -7.50 17.99 15.63
CA TYR A 176 -6.85 19.27 15.89
C TYR A 176 -6.85 19.60 17.39
N LYS A 177 -5.68 19.80 17.99
CA LYS A 177 -5.50 20.08 19.43
C LYS A 177 -6.26 19.10 20.34
N ASP A 178 -6.03 17.83 20.15
CA ASP A 178 -6.64 16.71 20.90
C ASP A 178 -8.17 16.61 20.78
N LYS A 179 -8.77 17.30 19.84
CA LYS A 179 -10.20 17.22 19.52
C LYS A 179 -10.41 16.62 18.16
N LEU A 180 -11.52 15.94 18.01
CA LEU A 180 -11.96 15.32 16.74
C LEU A 180 -13.10 16.14 16.15
N TYR A 181 -13.05 16.33 14.85
CA TYR A 181 -14.06 17.00 14.06
C TYR A 181 -14.41 16.14 12.86
N VAL A 182 -15.64 16.29 12.36
CA VAL A 182 -16.04 15.81 11.04
C VAL A 182 -16.24 17.00 10.11
N ILE A 183 -15.74 16.87 8.89
CA ILE A 183 -16.06 17.77 7.78
C ILE A 183 -16.89 16.96 6.78
N TYR A 184 -17.92 17.55 6.23
CA TYR A 184 -18.84 16.85 5.34
C TYR A 184 -19.52 17.82 4.38
N SER A 185 -20.10 17.30 3.32
CA SER A 185 -20.80 18.06 2.30
C SER A 185 -22.31 17.97 2.45
N GLN A 186 -23.02 19.11 2.27
CA GLN A 186 -24.47 19.19 2.41
C GLN A 186 -25.04 20.26 1.46
N TRP A 187 -26.21 19.98 0.90
CA TRP A 187 -26.97 20.97 0.14
C TRP A 187 -27.68 21.97 1.07
N GLN A 188 -27.51 23.28 0.76
CA GLN A 188 -28.28 24.37 1.33
C GLN A 188 -28.84 25.23 0.17
N GLY A 189 -30.11 25.07 -0.16
CA GLY A 189 -30.71 25.66 -1.34
C GLY A 189 -30.08 25.06 -2.62
N ASP A 190 -29.52 25.92 -3.47
CA ASP A 190 -28.89 25.55 -4.74
C ASP A 190 -27.36 25.33 -4.65
N GLN A 191 -26.80 25.35 -3.43
CA GLN A 191 -25.37 25.22 -3.17
C GLN A 191 -25.06 23.97 -2.33
N GLN A 192 -24.06 23.20 -2.71
CA GLN A 192 -23.45 22.17 -1.87
C GLN A 192 -22.21 22.74 -1.20
N LEU A 193 -22.10 22.57 0.09
CA LEU A 193 -21.18 23.29 0.98
C LEU A 193 -20.38 22.31 1.82
N ASN A 194 -19.14 22.66 2.17
CA ASN A 194 -18.41 21.92 3.21
C ASN A 194 -18.70 22.55 4.58
N ILE A 195 -19.04 21.69 5.52
CA ILE A 195 -19.46 22.02 6.88
C ILE A 195 -18.61 21.26 7.88
N ILE A 196 -18.26 21.88 9.00
CA ILE A 196 -17.51 21.23 10.08
C ILE A 196 -18.31 21.21 11.38
N ALA A 197 -18.21 20.09 12.13
CA ALA A 197 -18.77 19.92 13.47
C ALA A 197 -17.79 19.19 14.40
N GLU A 198 -17.80 19.47 15.72
CA GLU A 198 -16.99 18.74 16.72
C GLU A 198 -17.63 17.38 17.02
N MET A 199 -16.80 16.37 17.20
CA MET A 199 -17.22 15.01 17.54
C MET A 199 -16.87 14.68 19.00
N GLU A 200 -17.71 13.86 19.63
CA GLU A 200 -17.45 13.27 20.93
C GLU A 200 -16.51 12.05 20.81
N ASN A 201 -16.73 11.26 19.78
CA ASN A 201 -15.93 10.09 19.42
C ASN A 201 -16.09 9.83 17.90
N PRO A 202 -15.37 8.88 17.29
CA PRO A 202 -15.39 8.72 15.83
C PRO A 202 -16.75 8.44 15.16
N TRP A 203 -17.79 8.12 15.91
CA TRP A 203 -19.13 7.86 15.36
C TRP A 203 -20.25 8.69 16.01
N THR A 204 -19.91 9.65 16.88
CA THR A 204 -20.91 10.46 17.60
C THR A 204 -20.54 11.93 17.54
N LEU A 205 -21.45 12.75 17.03
CA LEU A 205 -21.29 14.20 17.10
C LEU A 205 -21.35 14.68 18.56
N LYS A 206 -20.57 15.67 18.89
CA LYS A 206 -20.63 16.30 20.19
C LYS A 206 -21.95 17.05 20.36
N GLU A 207 -22.61 16.84 21.47
CA GLU A 207 -23.88 17.52 21.78
C GLU A 207 -23.72 19.04 21.70
N ASN A 208 -24.68 19.70 21.02
CA ASN A 208 -24.67 21.15 20.80
C ASN A 208 -23.44 21.70 20.01
N SER A 209 -22.69 20.85 19.32
CA SER A 209 -21.67 21.35 18.42
C SER A 209 -22.29 22.22 17.33
N PRO A 210 -21.75 23.40 17.02
CA PRO A 210 -22.19 24.14 15.84
C PRO A 210 -21.79 23.40 14.56
N HIS A 211 -22.69 23.42 13.58
CA HIS A 211 -22.42 22.96 12.22
C HIS A 211 -22.05 24.18 11.38
N THR A 212 -20.77 24.45 11.25
CA THR A 212 -20.25 25.68 10.64
C THR A 212 -19.91 25.46 9.17
N VAL A 213 -20.49 26.24 8.29
CA VAL A 213 -20.08 26.31 6.88
C VAL A 213 -18.69 26.93 6.78
N ILE A 214 -17.72 26.19 6.28
CA ILE A 214 -16.33 26.64 6.14
C ILE A 214 -15.94 26.98 4.70
N THR A 215 -16.66 26.46 3.72
CA THR A 215 -16.54 26.94 2.33
C THR A 215 -17.87 26.87 1.57
N ARG A 216 -18.02 27.79 0.63
CA ARG A 216 -19.12 27.90 -0.34
C ARG A 216 -18.58 28.03 -1.75
N PRO A 217 -19.30 27.58 -2.79
CA PRO A 217 -18.92 27.79 -4.18
C PRO A 217 -19.19 29.24 -4.59
N GLU A 218 -18.27 30.13 -4.31
CA GLU A 218 -18.40 31.60 -4.51
C GLU A 218 -17.55 32.12 -5.67
N LEU A 219 -16.53 31.37 -6.09
CA LEU A 219 -15.62 31.75 -7.16
C LEU A 219 -16.11 31.18 -8.51
N ASP A 220 -15.86 31.91 -9.58
CA ASP A 220 -16.36 31.57 -10.94
C ASP A 220 -15.94 30.13 -11.35
N TRP A 221 -14.78 29.68 -10.93
CA TRP A 221 -14.29 28.35 -11.26
C TRP A 221 -14.92 27.22 -10.39
N GLU A 222 -15.68 27.55 -9.37
CA GLU A 222 -16.35 26.58 -8.48
C GLU A 222 -17.77 26.24 -8.91
N ILE A 223 -18.29 26.86 -9.96
CA ILE A 223 -19.72 26.82 -10.31
C ILE A 223 -20.03 26.22 -11.68
N SER A 224 -19.05 25.57 -12.33
CA SER A 224 -19.29 24.88 -13.60
C SER A 224 -20.31 23.75 -13.40
N GLY A 225 -21.41 23.79 -14.16
CA GLY A 225 -22.53 22.86 -14.10
C GLY A 225 -23.44 23.07 -12.90
N ARG A 226 -22.92 23.06 -11.68
CA ARG A 226 -23.63 23.34 -10.42
C ARG A 226 -22.70 24.04 -9.43
N LYS A 227 -23.28 24.69 -8.44
CA LYS A 227 -22.57 25.32 -7.33
C LYS A 227 -22.22 24.27 -6.27
N VAL A 228 -21.06 23.67 -6.37
CA VAL A 228 -20.65 22.53 -5.53
C VAL A 228 -19.27 22.79 -4.93
N THR A 229 -19.16 22.52 -3.60
CA THR A 229 -17.93 22.19 -2.93
C THR A 229 -18.15 20.90 -2.12
N GLU A 230 -17.34 19.86 -2.36
CA GLU A 230 -17.46 18.53 -1.76
C GLU A 230 -16.09 17.85 -1.60
N GLY A 231 -16.04 16.59 -1.15
CA GLY A 231 -14.81 15.79 -1.08
C GLY A 231 -13.70 16.52 -0.34
N ALA A 232 -13.98 16.92 0.91
CA ALA A 232 -13.04 17.68 1.73
C ALA A 232 -11.98 16.76 2.33
N GLU A 233 -10.69 17.02 2.05
CA GLU A 233 -9.58 16.21 2.51
C GLU A 233 -8.56 17.03 3.32
N ILE A 234 -8.21 16.51 4.50
CA ILE A 234 -7.27 17.17 5.41
C ILE A 234 -5.82 16.79 5.10
N LEU A 235 -4.97 17.80 5.02
CA LEU A 235 -3.52 17.67 4.87
C LEU A 235 -2.80 18.47 5.97
N GLN A 236 -2.08 17.77 6.86
CA GLN A 236 -1.32 18.40 7.93
C GLN A 236 0.19 18.27 7.68
N HIS A 237 0.89 19.39 7.71
CA HIS A 237 2.34 19.44 7.49
C HIS A 237 2.98 20.57 8.28
N ASN A 238 4.07 20.27 9.00
CA ASN A 238 4.85 21.26 9.76
C ASN A 238 4.01 22.17 10.66
N GLY A 239 2.99 21.59 11.33
CA GLY A 239 2.10 22.33 12.24
C GLY A 239 1.04 23.20 11.55
N ARG A 240 0.96 23.20 10.23
CA ARG A 240 -0.11 23.80 9.44
C ARG A 240 -1.17 22.74 9.09
N THR A 241 -2.39 23.21 8.94
CA THR A 241 -3.52 22.37 8.53
C THR A 241 -4.16 22.96 7.28
N PHE A 242 -4.15 22.20 6.20
CA PHE A 242 -4.82 22.49 4.95
C PHE A 242 -6.02 21.57 4.78
N MET A 243 -6.97 22.01 3.98
CA MET A 243 -8.09 21.21 3.51
C MET A 243 -8.23 21.42 2.01
N THR A 244 -8.06 20.40 1.21
CA THR A 244 -8.51 20.43 -0.17
C THR A 244 -10.00 20.13 -0.24
N TYR A 245 -10.66 20.58 -1.27
CA TYR A 245 -12.05 20.28 -1.58
C TYR A 245 -12.23 20.26 -3.09
N SER A 246 -13.16 19.48 -3.55
CA SER A 246 -13.53 19.45 -4.96
C SER A 246 -14.60 20.47 -5.25
N ALA A 247 -14.48 21.17 -6.37
CA ALA A 247 -15.41 22.21 -6.77
C ALA A 247 -15.88 22.07 -8.20
N SER A 248 -17.00 22.67 -8.52
CA SER A 248 -17.81 22.45 -9.72
C SER A 248 -18.55 21.11 -9.67
N PHE A 249 -19.41 20.84 -10.64
CA PHE A 249 -20.16 19.60 -10.66
C PHE A 249 -19.33 18.47 -11.30
N CYS A 250 -19.24 17.31 -10.64
CA CYS A 250 -18.47 16.16 -11.13
C CYS A 250 -18.87 15.70 -12.54
N ASN A 251 -20.07 16.08 -13.02
CA ASN A 251 -20.51 15.76 -14.38
C ASN A 251 -19.98 16.75 -15.44
N THR A 252 -18.98 17.53 -15.09
CA THR A 252 -18.30 18.45 -16.02
C THR A 252 -16.80 18.10 -16.07
N PRO A 253 -16.13 18.41 -17.19
CA PRO A 253 -14.67 18.25 -17.27
C PRO A 253 -13.91 19.23 -16.38
N ASP A 254 -14.62 20.18 -15.76
CA ASP A 254 -14.07 21.27 -14.97
C ASP A 254 -14.10 21.04 -13.46
N TYR A 255 -14.48 19.84 -13.00
CA TYR A 255 -14.29 19.41 -11.63
C TYR A 255 -12.81 19.50 -11.24
N LYS A 256 -12.47 20.08 -10.10
CA LYS A 256 -11.09 20.41 -9.72
C LYS A 256 -10.94 20.66 -8.23
N LEU A 257 -9.71 20.73 -7.74
CA LEU A 257 -9.44 20.99 -6.33
C LEU A 257 -9.24 22.47 -6.02
N GLY A 258 -9.94 22.94 -5.00
CA GLY A 258 -9.64 24.14 -4.24
C GLY A 258 -8.94 23.82 -2.93
N MET A 259 -8.58 24.88 -2.17
CA MET A 259 -7.89 24.71 -0.89
C MET A 259 -8.29 25.76 0.13
N LEU A 260 -8.44 25.32 1.38
CA LEU A 260 -8.48 26.18 2.58
C LEU A 260 -7.24 25.94 3.43
N GLU A 261 -6.88 26.91 4.25
CA GLU A 261 -5.88 26.78 5.30
C GLU A 261 -6.47 27.23 6.64
N LEU A 262 -6.31 26.42 7.67
CA LEU A 262 -6.68 26.76 9.04
C LEU A 262 -5.64 27.72 9.64
N VAL A 263 -5.89 29.01 9.54
CA VAL A 263 -5.01 30.09 10.04
C VAL A 263 -5.41 30.56 11.43
N GLY A 264 -6.63 30.25 11.87
CA GLY A 264 -7.12 30.57 13.19
C GLY A 264 -7.01 29.40 14.18
N GLY A 265 -7.19 29.68 15.46
CA GLY A 265 -7.06 28.67 16.53
C GLY A 265 -8.28 27.80 16.79
N ASP A 266 -9.41 28.02 16.11
CA ASP A 266 -10.69 27.37 16.34
C ASP A 266 -11.30 26.92 14.99
N PRO A 267 -11.29 25.62 14.67
CA PRO A 267 -11.82 25.10 13.41
C PRO A 267 -13.31 25.35 13.21
N LEU A 268 -14.08 25.52 14.29
CA LEU A 268 -15.53 25.79 14.24
C LEU A 268 -15.87 27.23 13.88
N LYS A 269 -14.89 28.07 13.60
CA LYS A 269 -15.12 29.45 13.11
C LYS A 269 -14.76 29.56 11.65
N ALA A 270 -15.71 29.91 10.81
CA ALA A 270 -15.47 30.12 9.37
C ALA A 270 -14.31 31.10 9.12
N SER A 271 -14.18 32.15 9.95
CA SER A 271 -13.08 33.12 9.86
C SER A 271 -11.71 32.57 10.21
N SER A 272 -11.61 31.37 10.78
CA SER A 272 -10.35 30.67 11.00
C SER A 272 -9.81 30.02 9.73
N TRP A 273 -10.61 29.88 8.71
CA TRP A 273 -10.23 29.25 7.45
C TRP A 273 -9.98 30.31 6.38
N LYS A 274 -8.78 30.30 5.83
CA LYS A 274 -8.40 31.13 4.68
C LYS A 274 -8.63 30.33 3.40
N LYS A 275 -9.52 30.81 2.55
CA LYS A 275 -9.74 30.23 1.22
C LYS A 275 -8.75 30.78 0.20
N TYR A 276 -8.19 29.91 -0.62
CA TYR A 276 -7.38 30.30 -1.77
C TYR A 276 -8.28 30.63 -2.96
N ASP A 277 -7.94 31.68 -3.70
CA ASP A 277 -8.77 32.22 -4.77
C ASP A 277 -8.62 31.50 -6.12
N LYS A 278 -7.64 30.61 -6.22
CA LYS A 278 -7.36 29.82 -7.43
C LYS A 278 -7.43 28.33 -7.13
N PRO A 279 -7.79 27.51 -8.14
CA PRO A 279 -7.69 26.08 -8.00
C PRO A 279 -6.23 25.67 -7.78
N VAL A 280 -6.02 24.63 -6.99
CA VAL A 280 -4.68 24.08 -6.67
C VAL A 280 -4.34 22.84 -7.50
N PHE A 281 -5.35 22.22 -8.12
CA PHE A 281 -5.20 21.11 -9.03
C PHE A 281 -6.37 21.05 -10.00
N GLU A 282 -6.10 21.10 -11.31
CA GLU A 282 -7.13 21.20 -12.34
C GLU A 282 -6.76 20.41 -13.60
N ARG A 283 -7.73 20.22 -14.48
CA ARG A 283 -7.59 19.45 -15.72
C ARG A 283 -6.42 19.88 -16.60
N THR A 284 -5.97 18.93 -17.41
CA THR A 284 -5.11 19.15 -18.58
C THR A 284 -5.93 18.96 -19.87
N GLU A 285 -5.24 18.83 -21.01
CA GLU A 285 -5.88 18.44 -22.28
C GLU A 285 -6.13 16.93 -22.38
N GLU A 286 -5.62 16.13 -21.44
CA GLU A 286 -5.65 14.66 -21.44
C GLU A 286 -6.32 14.06 -20.21
N VAL A 287 -6.48 14.83 -19.13
CA VAL A 287 -7.11 14.41 -17.88
C VAL A 287 -8.17 15.42 -17.49
N PHE A 288 -9.40 14.98 -17.38
CA PHE A 288 -10.58 15.84 -17.17
C PHE A 288 -11.22 15.55 -15.81
N GLY A 289 -11.76 16.60 -15.19
CA GLY A 289 -12.42 16.49 -13.89
C GLY A 289 -11.58 15.85 -12.79
N PRO A 290 -10.29 16.21 -12.62
CA PRO A 290 -9.47 15.63 -11.56
C PRO A 290 -9.92 16.17 -10.20
N GLY A 291 -10.23 15.27 -9.26
CA GLY A 291 -10.68 15.68 -7.94
C GLY A 291 -10.96 14.50 -7.01
N HIS A 292 -11.66 14.81 -5.92
CA HIS A 292 -12.00 13.93 -4.82
C HIS A 292 -10.78 13.09 -4.44
N ASN A 293 -9.79 13.77 -3.93
CA ASN A 293 -8.47 13.21 -3.67
C ASN A 293 -8.37 12.63 -2.25
N GLY A 294 -7.37 11.78 -2.04
CA GLY A 294 -6.83 11.43 -0.75
C GLY A 294 -5.33 11.72 -0.71
N PHE A 295 -4.75 11.69 0.47
CA PHE A 295 -3.31 11.86 0.67
C PHE A 295 -2.72 10.65 1.36
N PHE A 296 -1.51 10.27 0.97
CA PHE A 296 -0.73 9.29 1.70
C PHE A 296 0.75 9.65 1.69
N THR A 297 1.48 9.12 2.64
CA THR A 297 2.93 9.27 2.73
C THR A 297 3.61 7.99 2.26
N SER A 298 4.74 8.12 1.55
CA SER A 298 5.52 6.97 1.11
C SER A 298 5.92 6.05 2.27
N PRO A 299 6.18 4.76 2.03
CA PRO A 299 6.55 3.79 3.06
C PRO A 299 7.69 4.19 3.99
N ASP A 300 8.64 4.98 3.52
CA ASP A 300 9.76 5.49 4.31
C ASP A 300 9.52 6.87 4.93
N GLY A 301 8.35 7.46 4.69
CA GLY A 301 7.94 8.76 5.23
C GLY A 301 8.61 9.96 4.60
N THR A 302 9.28 9.81 3.45
CA THR A 302 10.07 10.91 2.83
C THR A 302 9.34 11.64 1.71
N GLU A 303 8.23 11.09 1.22
CA GLU A 303 7.47 11.65 0.11
C GLU A 303 5.98 11.76 0.46
N ASP A 304 5.37 12.84 0.00
CA ASP A 304 3.92 13.05 0.08
C ASP A 304 3.28 12.80 -1.28
N TRP A 305 2.17 12.07 -1.29
CA TRP A 305 1.48 11.60 -2.47
C TRP A 305 0.01 12.00 -2.48
N LEU A 306 -0.49 12.29 -3.67
CA LEU A 306 -1.88 12.57 -3.99
C LEU A 306 -2.45 11.37 -4.73
N VAL A 307 -3.54 10.79 -4.22
CA VAL A 307 -4.40 9.87 -4.96
C VAL A 307 -5.68 10.61 -5.32
N TYR A 308 -6.18 10.43 -6.53
CA TYR A 308 -7.35 11.17 -7.04
C TYR A 308 -8.03 10.40 -8.18
N HIS A 309 -9.24 10.77 -8.50
CA HIS A 309 -9.86 10.30 -9.73
C HIS A 309 -9.74 11.33 -10.86
N GLY A 310 -9.84 10.85 -12.09
CA GLY A 310 -9.93 11.70 -13.29
C GLY A 310 -10.51 10.90 -14.46
N ASN A 311 -11.05 11.62 -15.42
CA ASN A 311 -11.59 11.04 -16.65
C ASN A 311 -10.61 11.21 -17.82
N ASP A 312 -10.67 10.29 -18.79
CA ASP A 312 -9.85 10.29 -20.01
C ASP A 312 -10.57 11.00 -21.20
N SER A 313 -11.78 11.52 -20.97
CA SER A 313 -12.58 12.21 -21.99
C SER A 313 -13.41 13.34 -21.39
N VAL A 314 -13.61 14.39 -22.14
CA VAL A 314 -14.54 15.49 -21.80
C VAL A 314 -16.00 15.06 -21.72
N GLU A 315 -16.36 13.96 -22.38
CA GLU A 315 -17.70 13.38 -22.41
C GLU A 315 -18.03 12.61 -21.12
N HIS A 316 -17.01 12.27 -20.32
CA HIS A 316 -17.17 11.52 -19.10
C HIS A 316 -17.47 12.47 -17.91
N GLY A 317 -18.27 11.99 -16.98
CA GLY A 317 -18.71 12.76 -15.81
C GLY A 317 -18.63 11.97 -14.51
N CYS A 318 -19.65 12.07 -13.67
CA CYS A 318 -19.71 11.43 -12.33
C CYS A 318 -19.85 9.89 -12.37
N SER A 319 -19.62 9.24 -13.48
CA SER A 319 -19.86 7.80 -13.65
C SER A 319 -18.66 6.93 -13.23
N ALA A 320 -18.83 5.62 -13.43
CA ALA A 320 -17.78 4.62 -13.24
C ALA A 320 -16.58 4.74 -14.23
N THR A 321 -16.61 5.71 -15.14
CA THR A 321 -15.47 6.02 -16.02
C THR A 321 -14.36 6.82 -15.33
N ARG A 322 -14.61 7.34 -14.13
CA ARG A 322 -13.57 7.99 -13.33
C ARG A 322 -12.50 6.97 -12.94
N SER A 323 -11.28 7.19 -13.41
CA SER A 323 -10.16 6.27 -13.22
C SER A 323 -9.27 6.70 -12.04
N LEU A 324 -8.71 5.72 -11.33
CA LEU A 324 -7.77 5.95 -10.23
C LEU A 324 -6.43 6.45 -10.77
N ARG A 325 -5.88 7.46 -10.13
CA ARG A 325 -4.58 8.06 -10.44
C ARG A 325 -3.84 8.39 -9.16
N ALA A 326 -2.52 8.37 -9.23
CA ALA A 326 -1.65 8.79 -8.14
C ALA A 326 -0.45 9.54 -8.66
N GLN A 327 0.03 10.51 -7.88
CA GLN A 327 1.27 11.22 -8.15
C GLN A 327 1.87 11.82 -6.89
N LYS A 328 3.19 11.94 -6.88
CA LYS A 328 3.93 12.66 -5.84
C LYS A 328 3.68 14.16 -5.97
N PHE A 329 3.63 14.84 -4.83
CA PHE A 329 3.63 16.31 -4.79
C PHE A 329 4.75 16.84 -3.88
N THR A 330 4.97 18.14 -3.93
CA THR A 330 6.03 18.83 -3.17
C THR A 330 5.46 19.99 -2.38
N TRP A 331 6.32 20.66 -1.62
CA TRP A 331 5.98 21.85 -0.85
C TRP A 331 6.69 23.07 -1.42
N ASN A 332 6.00 24.19 -1.51
CA ASN A 332 6.57 25.48 -1.88
C ASN A 332 7.43 26.04 -0.72
N ASP A 333 8.27 27.02 -1.01
CA ASP A 333 9.14 27.67 -0.01
C ASP A 333 8.34 28.33 1.12
N ASP A 334 7.09 28.73 0.87
CA ASP A 334 6.18 29.28 1.88
C ASP A 334 5.48 28.21 2.71
N GLY A 335 5.76 26.92 2.45
CA GLY A 335 5.18 25.77 3.12
C GLY A 335 3.75 25.42 2.68
N THR A 336 3.25 25.95 1.57
CA THR A 336 2.01 25.48 0.94
C THR A 336 2.26 24.26 0.06
N PRO A 337 1.29 23.32 -0.10
CA PRO A 337 1.46 22.20 -1.00
C PRO A 337 1.48 22.63 -2.47
N SER A 338 2.29 21.95 -3.27
CA SER A 338 2.43 22.13 -4.72
C SER A 338 2.06 20.81 -5.40
N PHE A 339 0.80 20.64 -5.77
CA PHE A 339 0.28 19.41 -6.36
C PHE A 339 0.68 19.20 -7.83
N GLY A 340 1.13 20.28 -8.51
CA GLY A 340 1.44 20.25 -9.93
C GLY A 340 0.19 20.18 -10.80
N LYS A 341 0.25 19.37 -11.85
CA LYS A 341 -0.87 19.06 -12.75
C LYS A 341 -1.03 17.54 -12.86
N PRO A 342 -2.24 17.05 -13.21
CA PRO A 342 -2.41 15.63 -13.53
C PRO A 342 -1.36 15.14 -14.51
N LEU A 343 -0.72 14.02 -14.20
CA LEU A 343 0.27 13.43 -15.09
C LEU A 343 -0.39 12.90 -16.37
N THR A 344 0.28 13.10 -17.50
CA THR A 344 -0.12 12.56 -18.79
C THR A 344 -0.34 11.04 -18.71
N PRO A 345 -1.45 10.50 -19.23
CA PRO A 345 -1.70 9.07 -19.23
C PRO A 345 -0.58 8.28 -19.91
N GLY A 346 -0.21 7.14 -19.34
CA GLY A 346 0.81 6.25 -19.88
C GLY A 346 2.27 6.68 -19.63
N VAL A 347 2.49 7.82 -18.99
CA VAL A 347 3.85 8.20 -18.54
C VAL A 347 4.24 7.34 -17.35
N GLU A 348 5.45 6.77 -17.39
CA GLU A 348 6.01 5.98 -16.30
C GLU A 348 6.24 6.84 -15.04
N VAL A 349 5.76 6.34 -13.92
CA VAL A 349 5.89 6.95 -12.60
C VAL A 349 6.68 6.00 -11.71
N ALA A 350 7.74 6.51 -11.10
CA ALA A 350 8.51 5.76 -10.12
C ALA A 350 7.63 5.40 -8.89
N PRO A 351 7.86 4.24 -8.26
CA PRO A 351 7.14 3.85 -7.05
C PRO A 351 7.41 4.83 -5.91
N PRO A 352 6.50 4.92 -4.93
CA PRO A 352 6.75 5.65 -3.70
C PRO A 352 8.02 5.20 -3.00
N SER A 353 8.79 6.15 -2.45
CA SER A 353 10.05 5.88 -1.77
C SER A 353 9.86 4.88 -0.62
N GLY A 354 10.77 3.91 -0.51
CA GLY A 354 10.69 2.85 0.51
C GLY A 354 9.69 1.73 0.21
N GLU A 355 8.97 1.74 -0.91
CA GLU A 355 7.98 0.72 -1.27
C GLU A 355 8.54 -0.70 -1.30
N TYR A 356 9.78 -0.85 -1.74
CA TYR A 356 10.49 -2.13 -1.74
C TYR A 356 11.28 -2.41 -0.45
N GLY A 357 11.19 -1.51 0.53
CA GLY A 357 11.73 -1.72 1.86
C GLY A 357 10.63 -2.20 2.79
N PRO A 358 10.45 -3.50 2.97
CA PRO A 358 9.38 -4.02 3.79
C PRO A 358 9.49 -3.49 5.21
N LEU A 359 8.36 -3.15 5.81
CA LEU A 359 8.26 -3.06 7.25
C LEU A 359 8.60 -4.43 7.82
N VAL A 360 9.61 -4.47 8.62
CA VAL A 360 10.23 -5.70 9.05
C VAL A 360 9.96 -5.90 10.52
N THR A 361 9.28 -6.98 10.84
CA THR A 361 9.26 -7.48 12.21
C THR A 361 10.56 -8.22 12.48
N ARG A 362 11.55 -7.51 13.01
CA ARG A 362 12.78 -8.13 13.48
C ARG A 362 12.51 -8.79 14.83
N VAL A 363 12.63 -10.11 14.90
CA VAL A 363 12.63 -10.82 16.18
C VAL A 363 13.99 -10.54 16.84
N GLN A 364 14.01 -9.58 17.77
CA GLN A 364 15.25 -9.18 18.44
C GLN A 364 15.96 -10.39 19.06
N GLY A 365 17.23 -10.54 18.71
CA GLY A 365 18.13 -11.53 19.29
C GLY A 365 18.10 -12.93 18.68
N GLN A 366 17.20 -13.24 17.76
CA GLN A 366 17.22 -14.52 17.05
C GLN A 366 18.21 -14.51 15.90
N ARG A 367 19.03 -15.56 15.85
CA ARG A 367 20.02 -15.80 14.81
C ARG A 367 19.83 -17.21 14.30
N TYR A 368 19.99 -17.36 13.01
CA TYR A 368 19.76 -18.61 12.32
C TYR A 368 21.03 -19.06 11.62
N GLN A 369 21.29 -20.36 11.65
CA GLN A 369 22.19 -21.01 10.72
C GLN A 369 21.34 -21.72 9.66
N LEU A 370 21.61 -21.46 8.41
CA LEU A 370 20.94 -22.08 7.29
C LEU A 370 21.77 -23.29 6.85
N VAL A 371 21.37 -24.48 7.32
CA VAL A 371 22.14 -25.71 7.14
C VAL A 371 21.65 -26.48 5.93
N ASN A 372 22.57 -26.81 5.01
CA ASN A 372 22.26 -27.70 3.89
C ASN A 372 22.02 -29.12 4.41
N ALA A 373 20.81 -29.64 4.19
CA ALA A 373 20.39 -30.92 4.73
C ALA A 373 21.21 -32.12 4.21
N THR A 374 21.86 -32.00 3.06
CA THR A 374 22.67 -33.05 2.47
C THR A 374 24.12 -33.02 2.95
N SER A 375 24.73 -31.83 2.93
CA SER A 375 26.15 -31.69 3.29
C SER A 375 26.38 -31.43 4.78
N GLY A 376 25.34 -30.98 5.52
CA GLY A 376 25.48 -30.52 6.90
C GLY A 376 26.26 -29.20 7.04
N LEU A 377 26.62 -28.55 5.92
CA LEU A 377 27.32 -27.27 5.91
C LEU A 377 26.30 -26.11 5.93
N CYS A 378 26.74 -24.95 6.38
CA CYS A 378 25.92 -23.74 6.47
C CYS A 378 26.09 -22.83 5.27
N LEU A 379 25.01 -22.13 4.87
CA LEU A 379 25.09 -20.95 4.01
C LEU A 379 25.95 -19.90 4.70
N ASP A 380 26.93 -19.42 3.99
CA ASP A 380 27.96 -18.49 4.46
C ASP A 380 28.36 -17.54 3.32
N ILE A 381 29.19 -16.54 3.63
CA ILE A 381 29.86 -15.71 2.63
C ILE A 381 31.33 -16.12 2.56
N ALA A 382 31.93 -16.01 1.38
CA ALA A 382 33.33 -16.33 1.16
C ALA A 382 34.24 -15.64 2.18
N ALA A 383 35.32 -16.32 2.58
CA ALA A 383 36.19 -15.81 3.64
C ALA A 383 37.02 -14.60 3.22
N ASP A 384 37.24 -14.43 1.92
CA ASP A 384 37.94 -13.27 1.37
C ASP A 384 37.01 -12.04 1.43
N PRO A 385 37.39 -10.96 2.13
CA PRO A 385 36.56 -9.75 2.23
C PRO A 385 36.27 -9.07 0.88
N GLN A 386 37.03 -9.38 -0.18
CA GLN A 386 36.77 -8.89 -1.52
C GLN A 386 35.82 -9.79 -2.34
N ASP A 387 35.50 -10.97 -1.80
CA ASP A 387 34.60 -11.95 -2.43
C ASP A 387 33.28 -11.99 -1.71
N ALA A 388 32.25 -11.39 -2.30
CA ALA A 388 30.91 -11.33 -1.70
C ALA A 388 30.06 -12.57 -1.98
N ARG A 389 30.60 -13.62 -2.64
CA ARG A 389 29.82 -14.80 -3.06
C ARG A 389 29.27 -15.57 -1.85
N ALA A 390 28.04 -16.04 -1.99
CA ALA A 390 27.46 -17.01 -1.09
C ALA A 390 28.06 -18.40 -1.34
N VAL A 391 28.48 -19.05 -0.27
CA VAL A 391 29.14 -20.38 -0.30
C VAL A 391 28.59 -21.25 0.83
N GLN A 392 28.84 -22.57 0.79
CA GLN A 392 28.61 -23.43 1.96
C GLN A 392 29.90 -23.66 2.73
N ARG A 393 29.84 -23.56 4.07
CA ARG A 393 30.99 -23.72 4.96
C ARG A 393 30.61 -24.42 6.27
N GLN A 394 31.59 -24.72 7.12
CA GLN A 394 31.34 -25.22 8.48
C GLN A 394 30.47 -24.27 9.29
N CYS A 395 29.48 -24.78 9.97
CA CYS A 395 28.47 -23.98 10.70
C CYS A 395 29.01 -23.17 11.89
N ALA A 396 30.28 -23.26 12.20
CA ALA A 396 30.92 -22.56 13.33
C ALA A 396 31.35 -21.12 13.01
N SER A 397 31.25 -20.67 11.75
CA SER A 397 31.68 -19.33 11.36
C SER A 397 30.66 -18.25 11.78
N THR A 398 31.17 -17.03 12.04
CA THR A 398 30.30 -15.88 12.34
C THR A 398 29.54 -15.41 11.11
N ASN A 399 30.15 -15.52 9.92
CA ASN A 399 29.55 -15.15 8.64
C ASN A 399 28.42 -16.11 8.19
N GLY A 400 28.32 -17.30 8.77
CA GLY A 400 27.22 -18.22 8.56
C GLY A 400 26.00 -17.98 9.47
N GLN A 401 25.95 -16.84 10.16
CA GLN A 401 24.82 -16.45 11.00
C GLN A 401 23.98 -15.36 10.33
N TRP A 402 22.69 -15.64 10.20
CA TRP A 402 21.73 -14.78 9.51
C TRP A 402 20.66 -14.29 10.48
N VAL A 403 20.25 -13.04 10.29
CA VAL A 403 19.05 -12.48 10.86
C VAL A 403 17.97 -12.56 9.81
N ILE A 404 16.84 -13.14 10.16
CA ILE A 404 15.68 -13.23 9.26
C ILE A 404 14.73 -12.11 9.60
N ASP A 405 14.63 -11.18 8.70
CA ASP A 405 13.68 -10.08 8.76
C ASP A 405 12.45 -10.45 7.90
N ALA A 406 11.31 -10.72 8.52
CA ALA A 406 10.08 -11.09 7.82
C ALA A 406 9.39 -9.85 7.23
N THR A 407 8.86 -9.98 6.03
CA THR A 407 7.99 -8.99 5.41
C THR A 407 6.52 -9.29 5.74
N THR A 408 5.66 -8.28 5.72
CA THR A 408 4.23 -8.45 6.01
C THR A 408 3.50 -9.28 4.96
N ASP A 409 4.05 -9.39 3.76
CA ASP A 409 3.51 -10.17 2.63
C ASP A 409 4.09 -11.60 2.52
N GLY A 410 4.82 -12.05 3.56
CA GLY A 410 5.27 -13.44 3.70
C GLY A 410 6.61 -13.77 3.03
N PHE A 411 7.38 -12.76 2.63
CA PHE A 411 8.78 -12.91 2.24
C PHE A 411 9.72 -12.57 3.39
N VAL A 412 11.01 -12.77 3.21
CA VAL A 412 12.03 -12.43 4.20
C VAL A 412 13.24 -11.78 3.54
N ARG A 413 13.95 -10.95 4.30
CA ARG A 413 15.32 -10.56 4.02
C ARG A 413 16.24 -11.41 4.90
N LEU A 414 17.37 -11.82 4.35
CA LEU A 414 18.40 -12.56 5.07
C LEU A 414 19.60 -11.63 5.25
N ALA A 415 19.70 -11.01 6.43
CA ALA A 415 20.80 -10.12 6.77
C ALA A 415 21.97 -10.92 7.37
N ASN A 416 23.16 -10.79 6.81
CA ASN A 416 24.37 -11.35 7.39
C ASN A 416 24.71 -10.61 8.70
N ARG A 417 25.06 -11.37 9.72
CA ARG A 417 25.33 -10.80 11.03
C ARG A 417 26.59 -9.95 11.09
N GLU A 418 27.63 -10.33 10.37
CA GLU A 418 28.94 -9.73 10.51
C GLU A 418 29.00 -8.34 9.88
N ASP A 419 28.49 -8.20 8.66
CA ASP A 419 28.59 -6.97 7.87
C ASP A 419 27.24 -6.26 7.66
N SER A 420 26.16 -6.80 8.19
CA SER A 420 24.79 -6.30 8.04
C SER A 420 24.31 -6.14 6.59
N LYS A 421 25.00 -6.81 5.65
CA LYS A 421 24.56 -6.89 4.25
C LYS A 421 23.52 -8.00 4.08
N PHE A 422 22.88 -8.00 2.93
CA PHE A 422 21.77 -8.89 2.62
C PHE A 422 22.11 -9.90 1.55
N LEU A 423 21.56 -11.10 1.68
CA LEU A 423 21.65 -12.10 0.62
C LEU A 423 20.91 -11.59 -0.62
N GLU A 424 21.60 -11.55 -1.75
CA GLU A 424 21.15 -10.97 -3.02
C GLU A 424 21.39 -11.92 -4.18
N LEU A 425 20.45 -12.01 -5.09
CA LEU A 425 20.70 -12.54 -6.42
C LEU A 425 21.51 -11.51 -7.23
N GLU A 426 22.75 -11.83 -7.60
CA GLU A 426 23.67 -10.89 -8.26
C GLU A 426 23.04 -10.28 -9.52
N SER A 427 23.01 -8.95 -9.56
CA SER A 427 22.47 -8.17 -10.70
C SER A 427 21.03 -8.54 -11.11
N CYS A 428 20.23 -9.11 -10.20
CA CYS A 428 18.91 -9.64 -10.52
C CYS A 428 18.90 -10.59 -11.74
N ASN A 429 19.94 -11.36 -11.93
CA ASN A 429 20.09 -12.26 -13.06
C ASN A 429 19.16 -13.46 -12.93
N ASP A 430 18.22 -13.64 -13.87
CA ASP A 430 17.23 -14.70 -13.87
C ASP A 430 17.71 -16.04 -14.46
N ALA A 431 18.94 -16.09 -14.95
CA ALA A 431 19.50 -17.31 -15.52
C ALA A 431 19.62 -18.44 -14.49
N ASP A 432 19.61 -19.68 -14.95
CA ASP A 432 20.00 -20.83 -14.13
C ASP A 432 21.49 -20.74 -13.76
N ASN A 433 21.81 -21.14 -12.55
CA ASN A 433 23.13 -21.01 -11.95
C ASN A 433 23.57 -19.54 -11.75
N ALA A 434 22.65 -18.59 -11.74
CA ALA A 434 23.00 -17.23 -11.40
C ALA A 434 23.50 -17.14 -9.95
N LYS A 435 24.52 -16.30 -9.76
CA LYS A 435 25.24 -16.17 -8.51
C LYS A 435 24.40 -15.50 -7.43
N VAL A 436 24.63 -15.92 -6.21
CA VAL A 436 24.10 -15.30 -5.01
C VAL A 436 25.24 -14.71 -4.21
N GLN A 437 25.04 -13.52 -3.65
CA GLN A 437 26.09 -12.77 -2.97
C GLN A 437 25.54 -12.02 -1.73
N SER A 438 26.44 -11.46 -0.93
CA SER A 438 26.15 -10.47 0.10
C SER A 438 26.27 -9.07 -0.48
N ALA A 439 25.24 -8.23 -0.35
CA ALA A 439 25.22 -6.86 -0.87
C ALA A 439 24.53 -5.89 0.08
N ALA A 440 24.87 -4.61 -0.04
CA ALA A 440 24.12 -3.56 0.65
C ALA A 440 22.64 -3.61 0.26
N TRP A 441 21.74 -3.21 1.16
CA TRP A 441 20.33 -3.14 0.87
C TRP A 441 20.04 -2.16 -0.28
N ARG A 442 19.36 -2.64 -1.31
CA ARG A 442 19.01 -1.88 -2.53
C ARG A 442 17.49 -1.79 -2.73
N ASN A 443 16.75 -2.31 -1.79
CA ASN A 443 15.30 -2.24 -1.80
C ASN A 443 14.65 -2.83 -3.06
N ASN A 444 15.04 -4.06 -3.43
CA ASN A 444 14.51 -4.77 -4.59
C ASN A 444 14.16 -6.23 -4.30
N PHE A 445 13.39 -6.87 -5.17
CA PHE A 445 12.94 -8.25 -5.02
C PHE A 445 14.06 -9.29 -5.12
N CYS A 446 15.22 -8.94 -5.67
CA CYS A 446 16.39 -9.82 -5.76
C CYS A 446 17.05 -10.07 -4.40
N GLN A 447 16.73 -9.24 -3.40
CA GLN A 447 17.16 -9.36 -1.99
C GLN A 447 16.08 -9.90 -1.08
N GLN A 448 14.96 -10.37 -1.64
CA GLN A 448 13.84 -10.91 -0.87
C GLN A 448 13.63 -12.39 -1.23
N TRP A 449 13.26 -13.16 -0.22
CA TRP A 449 13.24 -14.61 -0.32
C TRP A 449 11.96 -15.17 0.31
N LYS A 450 11.40 -16.19 -0.27
CA LYS A 450 10.32 -16.97 0.32
C LYS A 450 10.93 -18.17 1.03
N VAL A 451 10.67 -18.31 2.31
CA VAL A 451 11.01 -19.49 3.09
C VAL A 451 9.74 -20.32 3.28
N ALA A 452 9.68 -21.48 2.66
CA ALA A 452 8.49 -22.32 2.67
C ALA A 452 8.80 -23.73 3.20
N PRO A 453 7.94 -24.34 4.05
CA PRO A 453 8.12 -25.69 4.58
C PRO A 453 8.05 -26.76 3.48
N SER A 454 8.81 -27.88 3.64
CA SER A 454 8.88 -29.07 2.79
C SER A 454 8.13 -30.25 3.36
N THR A 455 7.76 -31.20 2.50
CA THR A 455 7.14 -32.47 2.91
C THR A 455 8.12 -33.38 3.66
N ASP A 456 9.44 -33.23 3.45
CA ASP A 456 10.50 -33.97 4.16
C ASP A 456 10.97 -33.25 5.43
N GLY A 457 10.31 -32.12 5.68
CA GLY A 457 10.45 -31.32 6.80
C GLY A 457 11.67 -30.43 6.88
N ASN A 458 12.20 -30.02 5.84
CA ASN A 458 13.19 -28.98 5.63
C ASN A 458 12.50 -27.67 5.16
N VAL A 459 13.14 -26.54 4.78
CA VAL A 459 12.55 -25.35 4.13
C VAL A 459 13.16 -25.10 2.75
N SER A 460 12.46 -24.66 1.71
CA SER A 460 13.07 -24.09 0.52
C SER A 460 13.23 -22.58 0.71
N ILE A 461 14.32 -22.06 0.19
CA ILE A 461 14.55 -20.63 0.14
C ILE A 461 14.55 -20.23 -1.33
N THR A 462 13.50 -19.55 -1.75
CA THR A 462 13.22 -19.23 -3.15
C THR A 462 13.32 -17.73 -3.34
N ASN A 463 14.05 -17.27 -4.36
CA ASN A 463 14.15 -15.85 -4.64
C ASN A 463 12.80 -15.27 -5.08
N ARG A 464 12.43 -14.12 -4.53
CA ARG A 464 11.14 -13.47 -4.84
C ARG A 464 11.03 -13.07 -6.31
N TYR A 465 12.12 -12.55 -6.89
CA TYR A 465 12.14 -12.04 -8.26
C TYR A 465 12.01 -13.15 -9.29
N THR A 466 12.77 -14.24 -9.12
CA THR A 466 12.87 -15.30 -10.13
C THR A 466 11.99 -16.53 -9.85
N GLY A 467 11.53 -16.69 -8.61
CA GLY A 467 10.84 -17.91 -8.18
C GLY A 467 11.75 -19.13 -8.07
N LYS A 468 13.07 -18.97 -8.26
CA LYS A 468 14.04 -20.09 -8.26
C LYS A 468 14.64 -20.31 -6.89
N PRO A 469 14.82 -21.59 -6.43
CA PRO A 469 15.40 -21.92 -5.14
C PRO A 469 16.91 -21.73 -5.10
N LEU A 470 17.42 -21.52 -3.88
CA LEU A 470 18.85 -21.65 -3.58
C LEU A 470 19.29 -23.10 -3.73
N ALA A 471 20.46 -23.30 -4.35
CA ALA A 471 21.08 -24.60 -4.51
C ALA A 471 22.63 -24.50 -4.39
N VAL A 472 23.27 -25.60 -4.06
CA VAL A 472 24.73 -25.68 -4.09
C VAL A 472 25.20 -26.11 -5.47
N ALA A 473 26.16 -25.38 -6.06
CA ALA A 473 26.69 -25.67 -7.39
C ALA A 473 27.16 -27.13 -7.52
N GLY A 474 26.67 -27.81 -8.54
CA GLY A 474 27.02 -29.20 -8.84
C GLY A 474 26.62 -30.20 -7.75
N CYS A 475 25.66 -29.86 -6.88
CA CYS A 475 25.25 -30.69 -5.74
C CYS A 475 26.42 -31.13 -4.82
N SER A 476 27.48 -30.35 -4.79
CA SER A 476 28.71 -30.66 -4.06
C SER A 476 28.51 -30.64 -2.55
N ALA A 477 29.09 -31.61 -1.84
CA ALA A 477 29.19 -31.59 -0.38
C ALA A 477 30.50 -30.92 0.13
N ALA A 478 31.30 -30.36 -0.76
CA ALA A 478 32.58 -29.74 -0.41
C ALA A 478 32.39 -28.34 0.22
N GLN A 479 33.29 -27.99 1.13
CA GLN A 479 33.37 -26.62 1.67
C GLN A 479 33.76 -25.62 0.59
N ASN A 480 33.34 -24.36 0.76
CA ASN A 480 33.56 -23.22 -0.15
C ASN A 480 32.94 -23.41 -1.56
N GLN A 481 32.04 -24.38 -1.70
CA GLN A 481 31.26 -24.51 -2.93
C GLN A 481 30.23 -23.38 -3.00
N GLU A 482 30.09 -22.79 -4.19
CA GLU A 482 29.15 -21.68 -4.42
C GLU A 482 27.69 -22.10 -4.16
N VAL A 483 26.93 -21.18 -3.60
CA VAL A 483 25.48 -21.25 -3.52
C VAL A 483 24.92 -20.36 -4.61
N LEU A 484 24.05 -20.92 -5.43
CA LEU A 484 23.48 -20.33 -6.64
C LEU A 484 21.96 -20.42 -6.60
N GLN A 485 21.26 -19.76 -7.51
CA GLN A 485 19.89 -20.14 -7.83
C GLN A 485 19.86 -21.19 -8.95
N GLN A 486 18.91 -22.11 -8.89
CA GLN A 486 18.73 -23.12 -9.94
C GLN A 486 17.26 -23.39 -10.20
N ASN A 487 16.90 -23.74 -11.46
CA ASN A 487 15.59 -24.32 -11.73
C ASN A 487 15.47 -25.69 -11.07
N ASP A 488 14.34 -25.97 -10.50
CA ASP A 488 14.01 -27.32 -10.05
C ASP A 488 13.61 -28.16 -11.26
N ALA A 489 14.57 -28.84 -11.86
CA ALA A 489 14.39 -29.62 -13.09
C ALA A 489 13.46 -30.85 -12.91
N ASN A 490 13.02 -31.19 -11.69
CA ASN A 490 12.32 -32.46 -11.41
C ASN A 490 10.90 -32.34 -10.84
N THR A 491 10.40 -31.14 -10.61
CA THR A 491 9.09 -31.05 -9.97
C THR A 491 8.27 -29.91 -10.54
N GLY A 492 7.57 -29.95 -11.50
CA GLY A 492 6.55 -28.93 -11.84
C GLY A 492 5.99 -28.12 -10.63
N GLY A 493 6.86 -27.43 -9.92
CA GLY A 493 6.52 -26.54 -8.81
C GLY A 493 6.84 -27.11 -7.41
N ASN A 494 7.59 -26.34 -6.65
CA ASN A 494 7.73 -26.36 -5.17
C ASN A 494 8.29 -27.60 -4.49
N ARG A 495 9.55 -27.54 -4.06
CA ARG A 495 10.02 -28.34 -2.92
C ARG A 495 10.71 -27.51 -1.84
N PRO A 496 10.43 -27.87 -0.66
CA PRO A 496 10.63 -27.19 0.60
C PRO A 496 11.75 -27.73 1.51
N VAL A 497 12.18 -26.98 2.52
CA VAL A 497 13.31 -27.16 3.48
C VAL A 497 12.89 -27.01 4.96
N ARG A 498 13.39 -27.71 5.98
CA ARG A 498 12.98 -27.68 7.40
C ARG A 498 13.78 -26.80 8.36
N PRO A 499 13.16 -26.17 9.38
CA PRO A 499 13.87 -25.77 10.58
C PRO A 499 14.04 -26.92 11.57
N LYS A 500 15.21 -27.00 12.25
CA LYS A 500 15.37 -27.73 13.50
C LYS A 500 15.50 -26.71 14.63
N GLY A 501 14.62 -26.84 15.62
CA GLY A 501 14.75 -26.22 16.93
C GLY A 501 15.80 -26.95 17.80
#